data_5d1a92504d2779417ce9e114ad8d06c4
#
_entry.id   5d1a92504d2779417ce9e114ad8d06c4
#
_cell.length_a   1.000
_cell.length_b   1.000
_cell.length_c   1.000
_cell.angle_alpha   90.00
_cell.angle_beta   90.00
_cell.angle_gamma   90.00
#
_symmetry.space_group_name_H-M   'P 1'
#
loop_
_entity.id
_entity.type
_entity.pdbx_description
1 polymer ?
#
loop_
_entity_poly.entity_id
_entity_poly.type
_entity_poly.pdbx_seq_one_letter_code
_entity_poly.pdbx_strand_id
1 'polypeptide(L)'
;MERNRTSDQPTEETFAPLSEEQQPQDESPKEEVAEGPDIVLKAFDDRKDKPDQTQIDAWKQQFGEVFLIAFDEDDMYVWRPINRLEYKQMIQNVQSEAAFQEGIVQSCVLWPTIGPEWLSAGKAGTIPTLHAVIMEGSNFLEPAMAVTLVRKL
;
A
#
# COMPACT_ATOMS: atom_id res chain seq x y z
N MET A 1 -42.19 64.49 14.27
CA MET A 1 -43.45 64.11 13.60
C MET A 1 -43.31 62.66 13.14
N GLU A 2 -43.90 61.93 13.94
CA GLU A 2 -44.98 60.92 13.74
C GLU A 2 -44.46 59.60 13.13
N ARG A 3 -44.33 58.62 13.99
CA ARG A 3 -45.30 57.56 14.34
C ARG A 3 -45.79 56.76 13.12
N ASN A 4 -45.44 55.49 13.04
CA ASN A 4 -46.45 54.49 13.38
C ASN A 4 -45.86 53.08 13.57
N ARG A 5 -46.31 52.54 14.69
CA ARG A 5 -46.30 51.12 15.05
C ARG A 5 -47.23 50.35 14.11
N THR A 6 -46.88 49.10 13.79
CA THR A 6 -47.87 48.02 13.96
C THR A 6 -47.15 46.68 14.14
N SER A 7 -47.44 46.12 15.26
CA SER A 7 -47.35 44.71 15.63
C SER A 7 -48.08 43.85 14.62
N ASP A 8 -47.55 42.67 14.32
CA ASP A 8 -48.43 41.51 14.49
C ASP A 8 -47.59 40.26 14.76
N GLN A 9 -48.12 39.45 15.60
CA GLN A 9 -47.60 38.26 16.21
C GLN A 9 -47.97 37.00 15.43
N PRO A 10 -47.64 35.83 15.92
CA PRO A 10 -47.09 34.68 15.19
C PRO A 10 -48.20 33.70 14.80
N THR A 11 -48.01 33.01 13.73
CA THR A 11 -48.77 31.81 13.44
C THR A 11 -47.94 30.57 13.82
N GLU A 12 -48.42 29.96 14.90
CA GLU A 12 -48.14 28.57 15.23
C GLU A 12 -48.57 27.68 14.06
N GLU A 13 -47.64 27.08 13.37
CA GLU A 13 -47.95 25.95 12.50
C GLU A 13 -47.56 24.64 13.20
N THR A 14 -48.61 24.00 13.59
CA THR A 14 -48.76 22.66 14.10
C THR A 14 -47.91 21.64 13.32
N PHE A 15 -47.00 21.04 14.02
CA PHE A 15 -46.27 19.84 13.54
C PHE A 15 -47.26 18.66 13.50
N ALA A 16 -47.59 18.21 12.29
CA ALA A 16 -48.18 16.91 12.08
C ALA A 16 -47.09 15.83 12.16
N PRO A 17 -47.36 14.70 12.81
CA PRO A 17 -46.40 13.57 12.83
C PRO A 17 -46.41 12.91 11.46
N LEU A 18 -45.24 12.92 10.81
CA LEU A 18 -45.00 12.14 9.61
C LEU A 18 -44.90 10.67 9.97
N SER A 19 -45.75 9.91 9.33
CA SER A 19 -45.82 8.48 9.32
C SER A 19 -44.47 7.81 9.06
N GLU A 20 -44.25 6.74 9.78
CA GLU A 20 -43.26 5.72 9.49
C GLU A 20 -43.37 5.26 8.03
N GLU A 21 -42.47 5.72 7.17
CA GLU A 21 -42.21 5.10 5.87
C GLU A 21 -40.89 4.39 5.94
N GLN A 22 -41.02 3.10 5.86
CA GLN A 22 -40.11 2.00 5.53
C GLN A 22 -38.74 2.46 5.03
N GLN A 23 -37.74 2.15 5.84
CA GLN A 23 -36.33 2.09 5.44
C GLN A 23 -36.19 1.13 4.24
N PRO A 24 -35.54 1.55 3.15
CA PRO A 24 -35.01 0.61 2.19
C PRO A 24 -33.94 -0.21 2.87
N GLN A 25 -34.03 -1.50 2.71
CA GLN A 25 -33.06 -2.47 3.16
C GLN A 25 -31.69 -2.09 2.61
N ASP A 26 -30.78 -1.91 3.54
CA ASP A 26 -29.35 -1.85 3.39
C ASP A 26 -28.89 -3.06 2.55
N GLU A 27 -28.67 -2.82 1.27
CA GLU A 27 -27.82 -3.69 0.48
C GLU A 27 -26.41 -3.47 0.99
N SER A 28 -26.00 -4.29 1.93
CA SER A 28 -24.61 -4.43 2.34
C SER A 28 -23.74 -4.49 1.08
N PRO A 29 -22.67 -3.67 1.02
CA PRO A 29 -21.66 -3.82 -0.02
C PRO A 29 -21.20 -5.26 0.02
N LYS A 30 -21.26 -5.95 -1.11
CA LYS A 30 -20.59 -7.23 -1.27
C LYS A 30 -19.16 -7.02 -0.82
N GLU A 31 -18.79 -7.64 0.28
CA GLU A 31 -17.41 -7.82 0.67
C GLU A 31 -16.68 -8.32 -0.59
N GLU A 32 -15.84 -7.47 -1.15
CA GLU A 32 -14.77 -7.94 -2.03
C GLU A 32 -14.02 -8.97 -1.20
N VAL A 33 -14.21 -10.22 -1.55
CA VAL A 33 -13.44 -11.32 -0.98
C VAL A 33 -11.98 -10.96 -1.27
N ALA A 34 -11.26 -10.51 -0.26
CA ALA A 34 -9.83 -10.34 -0.35
C ALA A 34 -9.27 -11.66 -0.85
N GLU A 35 -8.71 -11.66 -2.05
CA GLU A 35 -8.05 -12.83 -2.62
C GLU A 35 -7.02 -13.31 -1.60
N GLY A 36 -7.22 -14.47 -1.03
CA GLY A 36 -6.40 -14.97 0.06
C GLY A 36 -4.95 -15.18 -0.43
N PRO A 37 -3.96 -15.18 0.47
CA PRO A 37 -2.54 -15.37 0.14
C PRO A 37 -2.29 -16.62 -0.71
N ASP A 38 -3.13 -17.64 -0.61
CA ASP A 38 -3.04 -18.87 -1.37
C ASP A 38 -3.30 -18.68 -2.88
N ILE A 39 -4.17 -17.74 -3.27
CA ILE A 39 -4.47 -17.46 -4.68
C ILE A 39 -3.27 -16.79 -5.34
N VAL A 40 -2.64 -15.84 -4.66
CA VAL A 40 -1.44 -15.15 -5.15
C VAL A 40 -0.28 -16.12 -5.32
N LEU A 41 -0.04 -16.99 -4.34
CA LEU A 41 1.00 -18.01 -4.43
C LEU A 41 0.74 -18.99 -5.56
N LYS A 42 -0.51 -19.40 -5.77
CA LYS A 42 -0.88 -20.26 -6.87
C LYS A 42 -0.66 -19.59 -8.23
N ALA A 43 -1.10 -18.32 -8.39
CA ALA A 43 -0.88 -17.56 -9.60
C ALA A 43 0.63 -17.40 -9.90
N PHE A 44 1.45 -17.15 -8.88
CA PHE A 44 2.90 -17.14 -9.00
C PHE A 44 3.45 -18.50 -9.41
N ASP A 45 2.95 -19.59 -8.82
CA ASP A 45 3.39 -20.95 -9.13
C ASP A 45 3.04 -21.39 -10.57
N ASP A 46 1.97 -20.89 -11.13
CA ASP A 46 1.54 -21.19 -12.51
C ASP A 46 2.34 -20.39 -13.56
N ARG A 47 3.13 -19.39 -13.19
CA ARG A 47 3.95 -18.60 -14.13
C ARG A 47 5.12 -19.39 -14.69
N LYS A 48 5.33 -19.28 -16.01
CA LYS A 48 6.42 -19.96 -16.73
C LYS A 48 7.76 -19.26 -16.58
N ASP A 49 7.74 -17.94 -16.35
CA ASP A 49 8.91 -17.07 -16.27
C ASP A 49 9.38 -16.84 -14.82
N LYS A 50 8.74 -17.48 -13.85
CA LYS A 50 9.12 -17.35 -12.43
C LYS A 50 10.51 -17.94 -12.16
N PRO A 51 11.22 -17.47 -11.13
CA PRO A 51 12.43 -18.12 -10.63
C PRO A 51 12.10 -19.54 -10.16
N ASP A 52 13.01 -20.46 -10.40
CA ASP A 52 12.88 -21.83 -9.89
C ASP A 52 13.13 -21.88 -8.37
N GLN A 53 12.76 -22.99 -7.75
CA GLN A 53 12.93 -23.17 -6.31
C GLN A 53 14.40 -23.09 -5.88
N THR A 54 15.31 -23.56 -6.71
CA THR A 54 16.77 -23.52 -6.44
C THR A 54 17.25 -22.08 -6.36
N GLN A 55 16.77 -21.22 -7.25
CA GLN A 55 17.08 -19.79 -7.26
C GLN A 55 16.50 -19.09 -6.02
N ILE A 56 15.27 -19.39 -5.67
CA ILE A 56 14.61 -18.84 -4.46
C ILE A 56 15.39 -19.27 -3.20
N ASP A 57 15.79 -20.52 -3.11
CA ASP A 57 16.56 -21.04 -1.96
C ASP A 57 17.96 -20.42 -1.88
N ALA A 58 18.61 -20.19 -3.01
CA ALA A 58 19.87 -19.47 -3.07
C ALA A 58 19.73 -18.02 -2.57
N TRP A 59 18.66 -17.31 -2.95
CA TRP A 59 18.38 -15.97 -2.44
C TRP A 59 18.10 -15.96 -0.93
N LYS A 60 17.35 -16.95 -0.42
CA LYS A 60 17.12 -17.09 1.02
C LYS A 60 18.41 -17.35 1.79
N GLN A 61 19.31 -18.15 1.24
CA GLN A 61 20.63 -18.38 1.84
C GLN A 61 21.49 -17.11 1.86
N GLN A 62 21.42 -16.32 0.79
CA GLN A 62 22.23 -15.12 0.63
C GLN A 62 21.69 -13.93 1.44
N PHE A 63 20.38 -13.73 1.47
CA PHE A 63 19.74 -12.51 2.00
C PHE A 63 18.91 -12.75 3.26
N GLY A 64 18.67 -14.00 3.64
CA GLY A 64 17.83 -14.41 4.75
C GLY A 64 16.35 -14.47 4.37
N GLU A 65 15.70 -13.33 4.24
CA GLU A 65 14.28 -13.26 3.94
C GLU A 65 14.04 -12.82 2.49
N VAL A 66 13.07 -13.47 1.84
CA VAL A 66 12.64 -13.17 0.47
C VAL A 66 11.12 -13.19 0.45
N PHE A 67 10.53 -12.18 -0.17
CA PHE A 67 9.09 -11.94 -0.17
C PHE A 67 8.56 -11.84 -1.60
N LEU A 68 7.27 -12.13 -1.76
CA LEU A 68 6.51 -11.92 -2.97
C LEU A 68 5.51 -10.79 -2.75
N ILE A 69 5.39 -9.88 -3.71
CA ILE A 69 4.29 -8.94 -3.83
C ILE A 69 3.65 -9.09 -5.20
N ALA A 70 2.32 -9.06 -5.26
CA ALA A 70 1.55 -9.06 -6.47
C ALA A 70 0.63 -7.85 -6.51
N PHE A 71 0.68 -7.09 -7.59
CA PHE A 71 -0.28 -6.03 -7.90
C PHE A 71 -1.47 -6.59 -8.68
N ASP A 72 -1.19 -7.57 -9.55
CA ASP A 72 -2.15 -8.38 -10.29
C ASP A 72 -1.47 -9.71 -10.71
N GLU A 73 -2.17 -10.54 -11.50
CA GLU A 73 -1.67 -11.86 -11.94
C GLU A 73 -0.41 -11.77 -12.81
N ASP A 74 -0.25 -10.66 -13.54
CA ASP A 74 0.88 -10.42 -14.44
C ASP A 74 1.97 -9.54 -13.84
N ASP A 75 1.66 -8.80 -12.78
CA ASP A 75 2.52 -7.78 -12.17
C ASP A 75 2.95 -8.21 -10.76
N MET A 76 3.94 -9.09 -10.70
CA MET A 76 4.45 -9.69 -9.48
C MET A 76 5.95 -9.46 -9.33
N TYR A 77 6.41 -9.30 -8.09
CA TYR A 77 7.81 -9.04 -7.78
C TYR A 77 8.28 -9.89 -6.61
N VAL A 78 9.43 -10.53 -6.76
CA VAL A 78 10.17 -11.17 -5.66
C VAL A 78 11.21 -10.17 -5.17
N TRP A 79 11.21 -9.88 -3.90
CA TRP A 79 12.05 -8.87 -3.32
C TRP A 79 12.64 -9.29 -1.96
N ARG A 80 13.65 -8.57 -1.51
CA ARG A 80 14.30 -8.74 -0.22
C ARG A 80 14.40 -7.43 0.56
N PRO A 81 14.51 -7.47 1.89
CA PRO A 81 14.84 -6.29 2.67
C PRO A 81 16.20 -5.71 2.28
N ILE A 82 16.35 -4.40 2.43
CA ILE A 82 17.65 -3.75 2.30
C ILE A 82 18.41 -3.82 3.62
N ASN A 83 19.69 -4.13 3.57
CA ASN A 83 20.50 -4.07 4.76
C ASN A 83 21.02 -2.65 5.04
N ARG A 84 21.49 -2.42 6.28
CA ARG A 84 21.92 -1.09 6.73
C ARG A 84 23.10 -0.51 5.91
N LEU A 85 24.03 -1.36 5.48
CA LEU A 85 25.20 -0.91 4.71
C LEU A 85 24.79 -0.45 3.32
N GLU A 86 23.99 -1.23 2.63
CA GLU A 86 23.45 -0.89 1.31
C GLU A 86 22.64 0.40 1.37
N TYR A 87 21.75 0.51 2.37
CA TYR A 87 20.95 1.72 2.58
C TYR A 87 21.83 2.96 2.78
N LYS A 88 22.88 2.85 3.61
CA LYS A 88 23.81 3.96 3.84
C LYS A 88 24.56 4.37 2.58
N GLN A 89 25.01 3.40 1.79
CA GLN A 89 25.67 3.66 0.50
C GLN A 89 24.72 4.35 -0.49
N MET A 90 23.45 3.90 -0.50
CA MET A 90 22.42 4.48 -1.38
C MET A 90 22.18 5.96 -1.06
N ILE A 91 22.02 6.31 0.23
CA ILE A 91 21.83 7.70 0.66
C ILE A 91 23.01 8.60 0.23
N GLN A 92 24.23 8.10 0.31
CA GLN A 92 25.42 8.90 -0.01
C GLN A 92 25.51 9.25 -1.49
N ASN A 93 24.90 8.48 -2.37
CA ASN A 93 25.03 8.60 -3.82
C ASN A 93 23.76 9.15 -4.50
N VAL A 94 22.72 9.47 -3.73
CA VAL A 94 21.44 9.87 -4.29
C VAL A 94 21.43 11.37 -4.67
N GLN A 95 20.86 11.66 -5.84
CA GLN A 95 20.72 13.03 -6.34
C GLN A 95 19.29 13.57 -6.20
N SER A 96 18.30 12.69 -6.09
CA SER A 96 16.89 13.03 -5.94
C SER A 96 16.13 11.92 -5.25
N GLU A 97 14.95 12.24 -4.73
CA GLU A 97 14.05 11.25 -4.11
C GLU A 97 13.65 10.15 -5.10
N ALA A 98 13.32 10.51 -6.33
CA ALA A 98 12.98 9.53 -7.37
C ALA A 98 14.15 8.56 -7.65
N ALA A 99 15.37 9.09 -7.81
CA ALA A 99 16.56 8.26 -8.01
C ALA A 99 16.86 7.37 -6.80
N PHE A 100 16.53 7.83 -5.59
CA PHE A 100 16.65 7.02 -4.38
C PHE A 100 15.67 5.84 -4.39
N GLN A 101 14.39 6.11 -4.67
CA GLN A 101 13.35 5.07 -4.74
C GLN A 101 13.70 4.03 -5.82
N GLU A 102 14.08 4.47 -7.01
CA GLU A 102 14.52 3.59 -8.10
C GLU A 102 15.72 2.73 -7.70
N GLY A 103 16.72 3.33 -7.06
CA GLY A 103 17.92 2.63 -6.59
C GLY A 103 17.61 1.56 -5.55
N ILE A 104 16.74 1.84 -4.59
CA ILE A 104 16.27 0.85 -3.60
C ILE A 104 15.56 -0.31 -4.30
N VAL A 105 14.62 -0.01 -5.20
CA VAL A 105 13.85 -1.02 -5.93
C VAL A 105 14.78 -1.89 -6.79
N GLN A 106 15.69 -1.28 -7.56
CA GLN A 106 16.66 -2.03 -8.36
C GLN A 106 17.57 -2.94 -7.53
N SER A 107 17.94 -2.52 -6.32
CA SER A 107 18.84 -3.29 -5.44
C SER A 107 18.13 -4.42 -4.70
N CYS A 108 16.84 -4.26 -4.42
CA CYS A 108 16.10 -5.16 -3.56
C CYS A 108 15.14 -6.10 -4.33
N VAL A 109 14.69 -5.73 -5.51
CA VAL A 109 13.87 -6.61 -6.35
C VAL A 109 14.77 -7.63 -7.05
N LEU A 110 14.51 -8.90 -6.78
CA LEU A 110 15.28 -10.03 -7.28
C LEU A 110 14.70 -10.58 -8.58
N TRP A 111 13.38 -10.42 -8.75
CA TRP A 111 12.68 -10.84 -9.96
C TRP A 111 11.36 -10.05 -10.11
N PRO A 112 11.00 -9.64 -11.34
CA PRO A 112 11.82 -9.62 -12.54
C PRO A 112 12.99 -8.64 -12.44
N THR A 113 13.94 -8.70 -13.37
CA THR A 113 15.06 -7.76 -13.39
C THR A 113 14.56 -6.36 -13.71
N ILE A 114 14.83 -5.41 -12.81
CA ILE A 114 14.48 -4.00 -12.95
C ILE A 114 15.58 -3.29 -13.72
N GLY A 115 15.45 -3.22 -15.03
CA GLY A 115 16.37 -2.52 -15.92
C GLY A 115 15.85 -1.14 -16.35
N PRO A 116 16.67 -0.37 -17.13
CA PRO A 116 16.28 0.95 -17.61
C PRO A 116 14.99 0.96 -18.46
N GLU A 117 14.76 -0.09 -19.24
CA GLU A 117 13.54 -0.23 -20.03
C GLU A 117 12.31 -0.38 -19.14
N TRP A 118 12.42 -1.19 -18.07
CA TRP A 118 11.35 -1.38 -17.11
C TRP A 118 11.04 -0.07 -16.39
N LEU A 119 12.06 0.67 -15.94
CA LEU A 119 11.90 1.98 -15.28
C LEU A 119 11.20 3.01 -16.18
N SER A 120 11.44 2.95 -17.49
CA SER A 120 10.86 3.90 -18.44
C SER A 120 9.43 3.55 -18.85
N ALA A 121 9.08 2.26 -18.89
CA ALA A 121 7.81 1.77 -19.40
C ALA A 121 6.83 1.31 -18.31
N GLY A 122 7.28 1.17 -17.06
CA GLY A 122 6.47 0.71 -15.94
C GLY A 122 5.37 1.70 -15.54
N LYS A 123 4.37 1.17 -14.82
CA LYS A 123 3.31 2.02 -14.21
C LYS A 123 3.93 2.96 -13.19
N ALA A 124 3.56 4.25 -13.21
CA ALA A 124 4.16 5.29 -12.37
C ALA A 124 4.07 5.00 -10.86
N GLY A 125 3.02 4.30 -10.42
CA GLY A 125 2.82 3.97 -9.00
C GLY A 125 3.61 2.76 -8.51
N THR A 126 4.18 1.94 -9.39
CA THR A 126 4.84 0.69 -9.00
C THR A 126 6.12 0.94 -8.19
N ILE A 127 6.97 1.85 -8.64
CA ILE A 127 8.22 2.20 -7.92
C ILE A 127 7.95 2.72 -6.51
N PRO A 128 7.12 3.76 -6.29
CA PRO A 128 6.82 4.24 -4.95
C PRO A 128 6.24 3.17 -4.03
N THR A 129 5.38 2.30 -4.56
CA THR A 129 4.76 1.24 -3.77
C THR A 129 5.77 0.15 -3.40
N LEU A 130 6.58 -0.33 -4.35
CA LEU A 130 7.67 -1.28 -4.05
C LEU A 130 8.66 -0.71 -3.05
N HIS A 131 9.06 0.56 -3.21
CA HIS A 131 9.92 1.25 -2.27
C HIS A 131 9.32 1.24 -0.86
N ALA A 132 8.05 1.63 -0.70
CA ALA A 132 7.38 1.67 0.59
C ALA A 132 7.35 0.28 1.26
N VAL A 133 7.00 -0.77 0.51
CA VAL A 133 6.95 -2.16 1.01
C VAL A 133 8.34 -2.66 1.40
N ILE A 134 9.37 -2.38 0.60
CA ILE A 134 10.76 -2.76 0.90
C ILE A 134 11.24 -2.04 2.17
N MET A 135 10.95 -0.75 2.32
CA MET A 135 11.33 0.01 3.50
C MET A 135 10.63 -0.53 4.76
N GLU A 136 9.33 -0.79 4.70
CA GLU A 136 8.58 -1.38 5.80
C GLU A 136 9.13 -2.76 6.19
N GLY A 137 9.32 -3.64 5.22
CA GLY A 137 9.92 -4.97 5.45
C GLY A 137 11.38 -4.93 5.90
N SER A 138 12.06 -3.78 5.73
CA SER A 138 13.42 -3.52 6.25
C SER A 138 13.42 -2.84 7.63
N ASN A 139 12.28 -2.84 8.34
CA ASN A 139 12.08 -2.24 9.67
C ASN A 139 12.17 -0.70 9.71
N PHE A 140 11.93 -0.02 8.61
CA PHE A 140 11.71 1.43 8.63
C PHE A 140 10.26 1.72 9.01
N LEU A 141 9.97 1.64 10.30
CA LEU A 141 8.64 1.84 10.86
C LEU A 141 8.35 3.31 11.10
N GLU A 142 7.09 3.70 10.94
CA GLU A 142 6.65 5.01 11.41
C GLU A 142 6.82 5.14 12.93
N PRO A 143 7.12 6.35 13.45
CA PRO A 143 7.35 6.56 14.88
C PRO A 143 6.20 6.04 15.77
N ALA A 144 4.95 6.18 15.32
CA ALA A 144 3.78 5.68 16.03
C ALA A 144 3.78 4.16 16.18
N MET A 145 4.20 3.44 15.15
CA MET A 145 4.35 1.99 15.18
C MET A 145 5.56 1.56 16.01
N ALA A 146 6.68 2.26 15.88
CA ALA A 146 7.89 1.95 16.63
C ALA A 146 7.66 2.01 18.14
N VAL A 147 6.86 2.95 18.62
CA VAL A 147 6.49 3.07 20.06
C VAL A 147 5.78 1.83 20.58
N THR A 148 4.99 1.14 19.75
CA THR A 148 4.28 -0.09 20.17
C THR A 148 5.21 -1.26 20.44
N LEU A 149 6.44 -1.21 19.94
CA LEU A 149 7.47 -2.24 20.14
C LEU A 149 8.27 -2.02 21.43
N VAL A 150 8.18 -0.84 22.05
CA VAL A 150 8.91 -0.52 23.27
C VAL A 150 8.30 -1.28 24.44
N ARG A 151 9.15 -1.90 25.27
CA ARG A 151 8.78 -2.55 26.53
C ARG A 151 9.65 -2.00 27.64
N LYS A 152 9.04 -1.71 28.79
CA LYS A 152 9.77 -1.34 30.00
C LYS A 152 10.34 -2.62 30.65
N LEU A 153 11.63 -2.58 31.01
CA LEU A 153 12.30 -3.64 31.78
C LEU A 153 12.03 -3.51 33.27
#